data_f75b6cffdac0903b48fbc8000742f0be
#
_entry.id   f75b6cffdac0903b48fbc8000742f0be
#
_cell.length_a   1.000
_cell.length_b   1.000
_cell.length_c   1.000
_cell.angle_alpha   90.00
_cell.angle_beta   90.00
_cell.angle_gamma   90.00
#
_symmetry.space_group_name_H-M   'P 1'
#
loop_
_entity.id
_entity.type
_entity.pdbx_description
1 polymer ?
#
loop_
_entity_poly.entity_id
_entity_poly.type
_entity_poly.pdbx_seq_one_letter_code
_entity_poly.pdbx_strand_id
1 'polypeptide(L)'
;MIHEKDLTDGYGRVQLPMALDRKYPNAPADWRWQWVFPQEHRWKNTRTGEEGRHHLHETILQRAVKDAVCKAGVIKHVGCHTFRHSFATHLLEAGYDIRTIQDLLGYKDVSTTMIYTHVLNKGGHGVCSPIDER
;
A
#
# COMPACT_ATOMS: atom_id res chain seq x y z
N MET A 1 -20.06 3.96 -5.43
CA MET A 1 -18.65 4.26 -5.01
C MET A 1 -18.40 5.76 -5.02
N ILE A 2 -17.35 6.27 -4.33
CA ILE A 2 -17.05 7.73 -4.29
C ILE A 2 -16.85 8.29 -5.70
N HIS A 3 -16.11 7.57 -6.55
CA HIS A 3 -15.82 8.00 -7.92
C HIS A 3 -17.08 8.14 -8.79
N GLU A 4 -18.01 7.21 -8.74
CA GLU A 4 -19.28 7.27 -9.49
C GLU A 4 -20.10 8.49 -9.08
N LYS A 5 -20.16 8.74 -7.77
CA LYS A 5 -20.83 9.93 -7.24
C LYS A 5 -20.14 11.21 -7.73
N ASP A 6 -18.81 11.25 -7.68
CA ASP A 6 -18.05 12.41 -8.16
C ASP A 6 -18.25 12.63 -9.67
N LEU A 7 -18.33 11.55 -10.46
CA LEU A 7 -18.64 11.66 -11.91
C LEU A 7 -20.05 12.22 -12.14
N THR A 8 -21.04 11.73 -11.40
CA THR A 8 -22.42 12.23 -11.49
C THR A 8 -22.51 13.71 -11.12
N ASP A 9 -21.73 14.14 -10.11
CA ASP A 9 -21.64 15.53 -9.66
C ASP A 9 -20.77 16.39 -10.60
N GLY A 10 -20.14 15.82 -11.65
CA GLY A 10 -19.28 16.53 -12.61
C GLY A 10 -17.80 16.71 -12.17
N TYR A 11 -17.34 16.01 -11.12
CA TYR A 11 -16.03 16.25 -10.49
C TYR A 11 -15.06 15.05 -10.51
N GLY A 12 -15.45 13.93 -11.04
CA GLY A 12 -14.69 12.66 -11.00
C GLY A 12 -13.39 12.65 -11.81
N ARG A 13 -12.62 13.73 -11.81
CA ARG A 13 -11.36 13.87 -12.55
C ARG A 13 -10.17 13.92 -11.61
N VAL A 14 -9.09 13.20 -11.95
CA VAL A 14 -7.80 13.27 -11.28
C VAL A 14 -6.87 14.23 -12.01
N GLN A 15 -5.98 14.88 -11.29
CA GLN A 15 -4.96 15.71 -11.91
C GLN A 15 -3.84 14.82 -12.46
N LEU A 16 -3.62 14.87 -13.76
CA LEU A 16 -2.53 14.17 -14.41
C LEU A 16 -1.35 15.13 -14.63
N PRO A 17 -0.10 14.61 -14.69
CA PRO A 17 1.05 15.39 -15.13
C PRO A 17 0.81 15.96 -16.52
N MET A 18 1.23 17.20 -16.76
CA MET A 18 0.92 18.00 -17.97
C MET A 18 1.07 17.26 -19.31
N ALA A 19 2.06 16.38 -19.45
CA ALA A 19 2.28 15.62 -20.69
C ALA A 19 1.22 14.52 -20.90
N LEU A 20 0.76 13.90 -19.83
CA LEU A 20 -0.24 12.82 -19.89
C LEU A 20 -1.64 13.38 -20.11
N ASP A 21 -1.95 14.52 -19.55
CA ASP A 21 -3.25 15.19 -19.74
C ASP A 21 -3.49 15.54 -21.21
N ARG A 22 -2.44 16.02 -21.91
CA ARG A 22 -2.49 16.28 -23.36
C ARG A 22 -2.61 15.01 -24.20
N LYS A 23 -1.87 13.95 -23.81
CA LYS A 23 -1.84 12.69 -24.58
C LYS A 23 -3.12 11.89 -24.42
N TYR A 24 -3.74 11.94 -23.26
CA TYR A 24 -4.93 11.15 -22.91
C TYR A 24 -6.03 12.04 -22.29
N PRO A 25 -6.77 12.81 -23.11
CA PRO A 25 -7.74 13.81 -22.61
C PRO A 25 -8.86 13.23 -21.72
N ASN A 26 -9.21 11.95 -21.92
CA ASN A 26 -10.24 11.25 -21.16
C ASN A 26 -9.72 10.51 -19.92
N ALA A 27 -8.41 10.32 -19.82
CA ALA A 27 -7.80 9.58 -18.72
C ALA A 27 -8.10 10.18 -17.34
N PRO A 28 -8.21 11.50 -17.13
CA PRO A 28 -8.57 12.06 -15.83
C PRO A 28 -9.88 11.52 -15.24
N ALA A 29 -10.85 11.14 -16.08
CA ALA A 29 -12.14 10.60 -15.64
C ALA A 29 -12.20 9.07 -15.66
N ASP A 30 -11.22 8.41 -16.26
CA ASP A 30 -11.17 6.95 -16.40
C ASP A 30 -10.81 6.30 -15.05
N TRP A 31 -11.57 5.25 -14.68
CA TRP A 31 -11.37 4.48 -13.45
C TRP A 31 -9.93 4.00 -13.26
N ARG A 32 -9.25 3.60 -14.30
CA ARG A 32 -7.86 3.10 -14.28
C ARG A 32 -6.84 4.12 -13.77
N TRP A 33 -7.19 5.41 -13.78
CA TRP A 33 -6.34 6.51 -13.34
C TRP A 33 -6.77 7.08 -11.99
N GLN A 34 -7.86 6.57 -11.40
CA GLN A 34 -8.32 7.03 -10.11
C GLN A 34 -7.43 6.57 -8.98
N TRP A 35 -7.41 7.36 -7.92
CA TRP A 35 -6.69 6.98 -6.70
C TRP A 35 -7.40 5.83 -6.00
N VAL A 36 -6.65 4.80 -5.60
CA VAL A 36 -7.18 3.67 -4.81
C VAL A 36 -7.71 4.15 -3.46
N PHE A 37 -7.02 5.11 -2.85
CA PHE A 37 -7.42 5.78 -1.62
C PHE A 37 -7.57 7.29 -1.87
N PRO A 38 -8.72 7.74 -2.37
CA PRO A 38 -8.96 9.16 -2.59
C PRO A 38 -9.15 9.88 -1.27
N GLN A 39 -8.72 11.14 -1.23
CA GLN A 39 -8.95 12.04 -0.11
C GLN A 39 -10.45 12.38 0.00
N GLU A 40 -10.95 12.61 1.23
CA GLU A 40 -12.35 12.96 1.47
C GLU A 40 -12.71 14.32 0.88
N HIS A 41 -11.83 15.31 1.01
CA HIS A 41 -12.06 16.65 0.49
C HIS A 41 -11.61 16.76 -0.97
N ARG A 42 -12.37 17.55 -1.75
CA ARG A 42 -12.02 17.92 -3.12
C ARG A 42 -11.05 19.11 -3.10
N TRP A 43 -10.08 19.09 -4.00
CA TRP A 43 -9.31 20.28 -4.33
C TRP A 43 -10.05 21.09 -5.40
N LYS A 44 -9.84 22.39 -5.43
CA LYS A 44 -10.40 23.29 -6.43
C LYS A 44 -9.26 24.15 -7.02
N ASN A 45 -9.16 24.12 -8.33
CA ASN A 45 -8.28 25.02 -9.04
C ASN A 45 -9.01 26.36 -9.22
N THR A 46 -8.56 27.38 -8.53
CA THR A 46 -9.20 28.70 -8.55
C THR A 46 -9.11 29.39 -9.92
N ARG A 47 -8.15 28.98 -10.77
CA ARG A 47 -7.95 29.57 -12.11
C ARG A 47 -8.81 28.89 -13.18
N THR A 48 -8.93 27.56 -13.16
CA THR A 48 -9.67 26.80 -14.17
C THR A 48 -11.07 26.41 -13.72
N GLY A 49 -11.37 26.50 -12.44
CA GLY A 49 -12.63 26.03 -11.84
C GLY A 49 -12.72 24.52 -11.70
N GLU A 50 -11.70 23.77 -12.13
CA GLU A 50 -11.67 22.32 -12.04
C GLU A 50 -11.60 21.87 -10.59
N GLU A 51 -12.33 20.81 -10.28
CA GLU A 51 -12.32 20.15 -8.97
C GLU A 51 -12.02 18.68 -9.12
N GLY A 52 -11.35 18.11 -8.12
CA GLY A 52 -11.01 16.69 -8.12
C GLY A 52 -10.56 16.22 -6.74
N ARG A 53 -10.10 14.96 -6.66
CA ARG A 53 -9.54 14.42 -5.43
C ARG A 53 -8.08 14.06 -5.62
N HIS A 54 -7.28 14.31 -4.59
CA HIS A 54 -5.94 13.75 -4.46
C HIS A 54 -5.99 12.42 -3.72
N HIS A 55 -4.85 11.73 -3.67
CA HIS A 55 -4.69 10.57 -2.80
C HIS A 55 -4.77 10.98 -1.33
N LEU A 56 -5.16 10.04 -0.50
CA LEU A 56 -5.12 10.18 0.95
C LEU A 56 -3.69 10.47 1.40
N HIS A 57 -3.49 11.52 2.19
CA HIS A 57 -2.16 11.84 2.70
C HIS A 57 -1.72 10.79 3.73
N GLU A 58 -0.47 10.34 3.65
CA GLU A 58 0.08 9.27 4.50
C GLU A 58 -0.08 9.53 6.01
N THR A 59 0.00 10.81 6.43
CA THR A 59 -0.15 11.19 7.85
C THR A 59 -1.53 10.87 8.41
N ILE A 60 -2.58 10.80 7.58
CA ILE A 60 -3.93 10.45 8.02
C ILE A 60 -3.93 8.98 8.46
N LEU A 61 -3.36 8.09 7.65
CA LEU A 61 -3.24 6.68 8.00
C LEU A 61 -2.33 6.48 9.22
N GLN A 62 -1.20 7.18 9.27
CA GLN A 62 -0.27 7.11 10.41
C GLN A 62 -0.94 7.52 11.72
N ARG A 63 -1.75 8.60 11.72
CA ARG A 63 -2.52 9.04 12.89
C ARG A 63 -3.57 8.02 13.29
N ALA A 64 -4.35 7.50 12.33
CA ALA A 64 -5.36 6.48 12.59
C ALA A 64 -4.75 5.20 13.21
N VAL A 65 -3.60 4.75 12.73
CA VAL A 65 -2.86 3.63 13.32
C VAL A 65 -2.43 3.96 14.75
N LYS A 66 -1.86 5.14 15.00
CA LYS A 66 -1.45 5.56 16.33
C LYS A 66 -2.62 5.61 17.32
N ASP A 67 -3.77 6.16 16.90
CA ASP A 67 -4.97 6.23 17.72
C ASP A 67 -5.52 4.82 18.02
N ALA A 68 -5.51 3.93 17.03
CA ALA A 68 -5.93 2.54 17.22
C ALA A 68 -5.03 1.80 18.20
N VAL A 69 -3.70 1.98 18.11
CA VAL A 69 -2.71 1.41 19.04
C VAL A 69 -2.95 1.89 20.47
N CYS A 70 -3.19 3.19 20.65
CA CYS A 70 -3.52 3.76 21.97
C CYS A 70 -4.81 3.19 22.53
N LYS A 71 -5.88 3.12 21.71
CA LYS A 71 -7.18 2.56 22.13
C LYS A 71 -7.10 1.07 22.49
N ALA A 72 -6.24 0.32 21.79
CA ALA A 72 -6.02 -1.11 22.06
C ALA A 72 -5.12 -1.36 23.29
N GLY A 73 -4.57 -0.34 23.92
CA GLY A 73 -3.67 -0.49 25.08
C GLY A 73 -2.35 -1.18 24.73
N VAL A 74 -1.92 -1.15 23.46
CA VAL A 74 -0.67 -1.79 23.03
C VAL A 74 0.51 -0.93 23.46
N ILE A 75 1.37 -1.48 24.33
CA ILE A 75 2.54 -0.77 24.87
C ILE A 75 3.67 -0.65 23.85
N LYS A 76 3.77 -1.64 22.93
CA LYS A 76 4.81 -1.65 21.89
C LYS A 76 4.59 -0.55 20.87
N HIS A 77 5.71 -0.02 20.35
CA HIS A 77 5.65 0.94 19.26
C HIS A 77 5.17 0.26 17.98
N VAL A 78 3.97 0.61 17.52
CA VAL A 78 3.36 0.08 16.29
C VAL A 78 3.12 1.22 15.30
N GLY A 79 3.55 1.03 14.07
CA GLY A 79 3.31 1.95 12.96
C GLY A 79 2.89 1.20 11.70
N CYS A 80 2.68 1.90 10.60
CA CYS A 80 2.28 1.28 9.32
C CYS A 80 3.29 0.22 8.84
N HIS A 81 4.58 0.44 9.08
CA HIS A 81 5.62 -0.54 8.74
C HIS A 81 5.52 -1.83 9.55
N THR A 82 5.00 -1.78 10.78
CA THR A 82 4.78 -2.97 11.61
C THR A 82 3.82 -3.95 10.93
N PHE A 83 2.73 -3.46 10.33
CA PHE A 83 1.81 -4.30 9.57
C PHE A 83 2.47 -4.91 8.35
N ARG A 84 3.29 -4.13 7.63
CA ARG A 84 4.05 -4.61 6.49
C ARG A 84 5.04 -5.72 6.88
N HIS A 85 5.75 -5.54 8.00
CA HIS A 85 6.65 -6.55 8.54
C HIS A 85 5.90 -7.81 8.98
N SER A 86 4.77 -7.66 9.70
CA SER A 86 3.94 -8.81 10.09
C SER A 86 3.44 -9.57 8.86
N PHE A 87 2.98 -8.89 7.83
CA PHE A 87 2.52 -9.51 6.59
C PHE A 87 3.63 -10.35 5.95
N ALA A 88 4.84 -9.77 5.77
CA ALA A 88 5.98 -10.48 5.22
C ALA A 88 6.38 -11.70 6.05
N THR A 89 6.43 -11.53 7.37
CA THR A 89 6.80 -12.60 8.31
C THR A 89 5.82 -13.77 8.25
N HIS A 90 4.51 -13.49 8.29
CA HIS A 90 3.48 -14.53 8.21
C HIS A 90 3.48 -15.28 6.88
N LEU A 91 3.76 -14.58 5.76
CA LEU A 91 3.90 -15.26 4.47
C LEU A 91 5.10 -16.21 4.45
N LEU A 92 6.25 -15.78 5.00
CA LEU A 92 7.42 -16.65 5.12
C LEU A 92 7.15 -17.86 6.02
N GLU A 93 6.47 -17.66 7.15
CA GLU A 93 6.07 -18.75 8.06
C GLU A 93 5.08 -19.72 7.39
N ALA A 94 4.25 -19.21 6.48
CA ALA A 94 3.33 -20.03 5.67
C ALA A 94 4.02 -20.73 4.48
N GLY A 95 5.35 -20.57 4.33
CA GLY A 95 6.13 -21.26 3.30
C GLY A 95 6.18 -20.59 1.93
N TYR A 96 5.71 -19.33 1.82
CA TYR A 96 5.89 -18.59 0.57
C TYR A 96 7.35 -18.22 0.36
N ASP A 97 7.79 -18.29 -0.90
CA ASP A 97 9.15 -17.94 -1.25
C ASP A 97 9.40 -16.42 -1.18
N ILE A 98 10.65 -16.06 -0.94
CA ILE A 98 11.06 -14.67 -0.71
C ILE A 98 10.84 -13.77 -1.94
N ARG A 99 10.87 -14.35 -3.15
CA ARG A 99 10.64 -13.63 -4.40
C ARG A 99 9.19 -13.19 -4.52
N THR A 100 8.26 -14.11 -4.24
CA THR A 100 6.82 -13.83 -4.17
C THR A 100 6.54 -12.70 -3.17
N ILE A 101 7.19 -12.73 -2.00
CA ILE A 101 7.03 -11.68 -0.98
C ILE A 101 7.61 -10.36 -1.47
N GLN A 102 8.76 -10.38 -2.14
CA GLN A 102 9.34 -9.19 -2.74
C GLN A 102 8.38 -8.51 -3.72
N ASP A 103 7.77 -9.30 -4.62
CA ASP A 103 6.83 -8.81 -5.62
C ASP A 103 5.58 -8.23 -4.96
N LEU A 104 5.00 -8.92 -3.98
CA LEU A 104 3.83 -8.46 -3.23
C LEU A 104 4.11 -7.16 -2.44
N LEU A 105 5.32 -7.01 -1.90
CA LEU A 105 5.72 -5.82 -1.18
C LEU A 105 6.16 -4.68 -2.13
N GLY A 106 6.36 -4.95 -3.41
CA GLY A 106 6.81 -3.97 -4.39
C GLY A 106 8.26 -3.50 -4.19
N TYR A 107 9.11 -4.34 -3.61
CA TYR A 107 10.53 -4.01 -3.45
C TYR A 107 11.29 -4.25 -4.76
N LYS A 108 12.02 -3.24 -5.21
CA LYS A 108 12.85 -3.34 -6.41
C LYS A 108 14.08 -4.21 -6.19
N ASP A 109 14.60 -4.23 -4.95
CA ASP A 109 15.83 -4.95 -4.58
C ASP A 109 15.49 -6.06 -3.58
N VAL A 110 16.01 -7.26 -3.86
CA VAL A 110 15.90 -8.45 -2.98
C VAL A 110 16.55 -8.18 -1.63
N SER A 111 17.64 -7.40 -1.59
CA SER A 111 18.34 -7.07 -0.33
C SER A 111 17.40 -6.48 0.72
N THR A 112 16.43 -5.70 0.31
CA THR A 112 15.40 -5.13 1.21
C THR A 112 14.48 -6.22 1.78
N THR A 113 14.28 -7.32 1.06
CA THR A 113 13.44 -8.44 1.52
C THR A 113 14.25 -9.44 2.36
N MET A 114 15.57 -9.48 2.17
CA MET A 114 16.47 -10.35 2.94
C MET A 114 16.49 -10.07 4.44
N ILE A 115 16.02 -8.91 4.88
CA ILE A 115 15.84 -8.61 6.30
C ILE A 115 14.90 -9.59 7.01
N TYR A 116 14.03 -10.29 6.26
CA TYR A 116 13.07 -11.26 6.80
C TYR A 116 13.64 -12.70 6.86
N THR A 117 14.81 -12.96 6.31
CA THR A 117 15.41 -14.33 6.27
C THR A 117 15.69 -14.90 7.65
N HIS A 118 15.86 -14.05 8.67
CA HIS A 118 15.99 -14.50 10.06
C HIS A 118 14.76 -15.29 10.56
N VAL A 119 13.59 -15.07 9.94
CA VAL A 119 12.34 -15.79 10.27
C VAL A 119 12.42 -17.25 9.80
N LEU A 120 13.10 -17.49 8.66
CA LEU A 120 13.33 -18.85 8.12
C LEU A 120 14.35 -19.62 8.95
N ASN A 121 15.30 -18.92 9.58
CA ASN A 121 16.34 -19.53 10.41
C ASN A 121 15.81 -19.80 11.84
N LYS A 122 14.77 -20.62 11.97
CA LYS A 122 14.32 -21.15 13.26
C LYS A 122 15.31 -22.22 13.79
N GLY A 123 16.58 -21.83 14.04
CA GLY A 123 17.60 -22.69 14.59
C GLY A 123 18.00 -23.84 13.65
N GLY A 124 19.14 -24.47 13.89
CA GLY A 124 19.70 -25.57 13.08
C GLY A 124 18.85 -26.85 12.99
N HIS A 125 17.59 -26.83 13.44
CA HIS A 125 16.63 -27.93 13.31
C HIS A 125 15.66 -27.77 12.13
N GLY A 126 15.78 -26.73 11.31
CA GLY A 126 14.90 -26.49 10.15
C GLY A 126 15.31 -27.24 8.87
N VAL A 127 16.46 -27.90 8.85
CA VAL A 127 16.93 -28.69 7.72
C VAL A 127 16.86 -30.16 8.10
N CYS A 128 15.80 -30.85 7.68
CA CYS A 128 15.79 -32.30 7.69
C CYS A 128 16.74 -32.81 6.58
N SER A 129 17.64 -33.72 6.94
CA SER A 129 18.48 -34.39 5.93
C SER A 129 17.57 -35.23 5.02
N PRO A 130 17.74 -35.22 3.71
CA PRO A 130 17.00 -36.12 2.81
C PRO A 130 17.13 -37.62 3.16
N ILE A 131 18.09 -37.98 4.04
CA ILE A 131 18.31 -39.33 4.53
C ILE A 131 17.37 -39.65 5.73
N ASP A 132 16.84 -38.62 6.41
CA ASP A 132 15.99 -38.77 7.60
C ASP A 132 14.48 -38.88 7.24
N GLU A 133 14.11 -38.72 5.98
CA GLU A 133 12.77 -38.99 5.44
C GLU A 133 12.68 -40.52 5.11
N ARG A 134 12.33 -41.31 6.12
CA ARG A 134 11.86 -42.70 5.96
C ARG A 134 10.49 -42.85 6.61
#